data_061a48ed33b3d0292a71add214cc1a14
#
_entry.id   061a48ed33b3d0292a71add214cc1a14
#
_cell.length_a   1.000
_cell.length_b   1.000
_cell.length_c   1.000
_cell.angle_alpha   90.00
_cell.angle_beta   90.00
_cell.angle_gamma   90.00
#
_symmetry.space_group_name_H-M   'P 1'
#
loop_
_entity.id
_entity.type
_entity.pdbx_description
1 polymer ?
#
loop_
_entity_poly.entity_id
_entity_poly.type
_entity_poly.pdbx_seq_one_letter_code
_entity_poly.pdbx_strand_id
1 'polypeptide(L)'
;MPVSRRSFLGVPSPGAAAYSPAFVAARGREAFTAEPNSPAAAPTVPDAAIKLSSNENPLGPGPAAMDALTRAFVDAGRYPTNARPSMGDLRAAIARRVGVQPENVTLGAGSGELLRSAVRLYGSSSRHLVTAAPSFEQPERMAEQLGIGVRRVPVDKDGRLDLEAMAQAARWAGLVFLCNPNNPTSTLHPARAVAEFVARVRRESPDTAILIDEAYHDYVTDPGYATAVPLALEHPNVFVTRTLSKAYGMAGMRVGYAVGQPRTMDGFNRWAITFNQNSLAVAAAVASLEDPAHIEAERARNTEARAFTTRVFTDLGYKVMDSQANFLFVDIGRSAKGFKEDCARRGILVGREFPPLEKTHTRVSIGTIDEMQKAGVVIAEVLGAHRPVPAGSSSDSRRPR
;
A
#
# COMPACT_ATOMS: atom_id res chain seq x y z
N MET A 1 -3.64 -62.22 20.16
CA MET A 1 -2.16 -62.40 20.10
C MET A 1 -1.51 -61.02 20.05
N PRO A 2 -0.64 -60.66 20.96
CA PRO A 2 -0.03 -59.33 20.94
C PRO A 2 1.14 -59.30 19.94
N VAL A 3 1.14 -58.34 19.05
CA VAL A 3 2.22 -58.09 18.05
C VAL A 3 3.42 -57.50 18.77
N SER A 4 4.55 -58.20 18.66
CA SER A 4 5.83 -57.88 19.30
C SER A 4 6.44 -56.57 18.77
N ARG A 5 6.89 -55.71 19.69
CA ARG A 5 7.59 -54.43 19.43
C ARG A 5 8.96 -54.53 18.75
N ARG A 6 9.38 -55.68 18.23
CA ARG A 6 10.73 -55.90 17.69
C ARG A 6 10.88 -55.82 16.15
N SER A 7 9.79 -55.55 15.42
CA SER A 7 9.90 -55.51 13.93
C SER A 7 10.07 -54.10 13.34
N PHE A 8 10.33 -53.05 14.11
CA PHE A 8 10.41 -51.67 13.63
C PHE A 8 11.85 -51.09 13.60
N LEU A 9 12.88 -51.88 13.87
CA LEU A 9 14.28 -51.41 13.93
C LEU A 9 15.19 -52.04 12.84
N GLY A 10 14.69 -52.01 11.60
CA GLY A 10 15.43 -52.58 10.45
C GLY A 10 15.65 -51.59 9.30
N VAL A 11 15.67 -50.28 9.54
CA VAL A 11 16.09 -49.31 8.55
C VAL A 11 17.52 -48.87 8.90
N PRO A 12 18.54 -49.11 8.03
CA PRO A 12 19.88 -48.62 8.29
C PRO A 12 19.86 -47.08 8.34
N SER A 13 20.39 -46.50 9.42
CA SER A 13 20.60 -45.05 9.55
C SER A 13 21.47 -44.58 8.39
N PRO A 14 21.08 -43.52 7.65
CA PRO A 14 22.00 -42.89 6.70
C PRO A 14 23.20 -42.37 7.46
N GLY A 15 24.41 -42.76 7.02
CA GLY A 15 25.65 -42.39 7.69
C GLY A 15 25.81 -40.88 7.86
N ALA A 16 26.51 -40.47 8.89
CA ALA A 16 26.81 -39.09 9.27
C ALA A 16 27.41 -38.18 8.15
N ALA A 17 27.77 -38.74 7.02
CA ALA A 17 28.26 -38.01 5.85
C ALA A 17 27.20 -37.19 5.10
N ALA A 18 25.89 -37.41 5.36
CA ALA A 18 24.78 -36.73 4.66
C ALA A 18 24.50 -35.31 5.16
N TYR A 19 25.13 -34.87 6.24
CA TYR A 19 24.90 -33.59 6.89
C TYR A 19 26.11 -32.65 6.94
N SER A 20 27.14 -32.89 6.10
CA SER A 20 28.25 -31.94 6.04
C SER A 20 27.82 -30.67 5.31
N PRO A 21 28.20 -29.45 5.79
CA PRO A 21 27.90 -28.19 5.13
C PRO A 21 28.31 -28.15 3.66
N ALA A 22 29.37 -28.87 3.27
CA ALA A 22 29.81 -28.96 1.89
C ALA A 22 28.82 -29.73 0.99
N PHE A 23 28.13 -30.76 1.51
CA PHE A 23 27.15 -31.54 0.75
C PHE A 23 25.84 -30.75 0.50
N VAL A 24 25.43 -29.94 1.48
CA VAL A 24 24.24 -29.05 1.32
C VAL A 24 24.56 -27.93 0.32
N ALA A 25 25.78 -27.38 0.36
CA ALA A 25 26.19 -26.32 -0.56
C ALA A 25 26.32 -26.83 -2.02
N ALA A 26 26.77 -28.08 -2.23
CA ALA A 26 26.87 -28.65 -3.57
C ALA A 26 25.50 -28.94 -4.21
N ARG A 27 24.53 -29.49 -3.45
CA ARG A 27 23.18 -29.73 -3.97
C ARG A 27 22.38 -28.45 -4.16
N GLY A 28 22.59 -27.41 -3.34
CA GLY A 28 21.96 -26.11 -3.51
C GLY A 28 22.39 -25.40 -4.80
N ARG A 29 23.57 -25.67 -5.32
CA ARG A 29 24.03 -25.09 -6.59
C ARG A 29 23.47 -25.81 -7.82
N GLU A 30 23.27 -27.12 -7.77
CA GLU A 30 22.73 -27.88 -8.92
C GLU A 30 21.24 -27.70 -9.12
N ALA A 31 20.47 -27.35 -8.07
CA ALA A 31 19.02 -27.10 -8.16
C ALA A 31 18.65 -25.75 -8.80
N PHE A 32 19.60 -24.84 -9.00
CA PHE A 32 19.38 -23.50 -9.55
C PHE A 32 19.97 -23.26 -10.95
N THR A 33 20.44 -24.29 -11.64
CA THR A 33 20.95 -24.21 -13.03
C THR A 33 19.93 -24.57 -14.10
N ALA A 34 18.63 -24.44 -13.83
CA ALA A 34 17.65 -24.35 -14.91
C ALA A 34 17.84 -22.98 -15.58
N GLU A 35 18.34 -22.99 -16.82
CA GLU A 35 18.45 -21.77 -17.62
C GLU A 35 17.09 -21.08 -17.68
N PRO A 36 16.97 -19.83 -17.19
CA PRO A 36 15.75 -19.07 -17.42
C PRO A 36 15.70 -18.76 -18.91
N ASN A 37 14.60 -19.07 -19.57
CA ASN A 37 14.23 -18.42 -20.84
C ASN A 37 14.50 -16.92 -20.68
N SER A 38 15.52 -16.41 -21.33
CA SER A 38 15.94 -15.01 -21.20
C SER A 38 14.79 -14.09 -21.58
N PRO A 39 14.12 -13.41 -20.64
CA PRO A 39 13.37 -12.23 -21.00
C PRO A 39 14.40 -11.21 -21.48
N ALA A 40 14.03 -10.42 -22.49
CA ALA A 40 14.84 -9.31 -22.98
C ALA A 40 15.45 -8.56 -21.79
N ALA A 41 16.76 -8.35 -21.81
CA ALA A 41 17.52 -7.81 -20.69
C ALA A 41 16.79 -6.60 -20.11
N ALA A 42 16.38 -6.69 -18.86
CA ALA A 42 15.85 -5.55 -18.14
C ALA A 42 16.90 -4.43 -18.20
N PRO A 43 16.52 -3.17 -18.43
CA PRO A 43 17.47 -2.07 -18.47
C PRO A 43 18.28 -2.10 -17.17
N THR A 44 19.60 -2.05 -17.28
CA THR A 44 20.51 -1.99 -16.13
C THR A 44 20.21 -0.72 -15.35
N VAL A 45 19.60 -0.87 -14.17
CA VAL A 45 19.33 0.25 -13.26
C VAL A 45 20.64 0.53 -12.53
N PRO A 46 21.12 1.79 -12.47
CA PRO A 46 22.30 2.16 -11.69
C PRO A 46 22.14 1.76 -10.22
N ASP A 47 23.19 1.28 -9.57
CA ASP A 47 23.15 0.88 -8.14
C ASP A 47 22.71 2.02 -7.19
N ALA A 48 22.90 3.27 -7.61
CA ALA A 48 22.51 4.48 -6.88
C ALA A 48 21.16 5.09 -7.34
N ALA A 49 20.23 4.28 -7.90
CA ALA A 49 18.96 4.80 -8.40
C ALA A 49 18.06 5.35 -7.27
N ILE A 50 17.45 6.51 -7.52
CA ILE A 50 16.45 7.11 -6.63
C ILE A 50 15.12 6.37 -6.81
N LYS A 51 14.59 5.81 -5.72
CA LYS A 51 13.38 4.96 -5.73
C LYS A 51 12.12 5.78 -5.42
N LEU A 52 11.38 6.19 -6.44
CA LEU A 52 10.12 6.92 -6.35
C LEU A 52 8.93 6.10 -6.87
N SER A 53 8.90 4.79 -6.58
CA SER A 53 7.98 3.85 -7.21
C SER A 53 6.95 3.22 -6.27
N SER A 54 7.20 3.17 -4.95
CA SER A 54 6.45 2.30 -4.03
C SER A 54 5.76 3.04 -2.88
N ASN A 55 5.74 4.39 -2.90
CA ASN A 55 5.13 5.21 -1.85
C ASN A 55 5.71 4.87 -0.46
N GLU A 56 7.02 4.64 -0.40
CA GLU A 56 7.77 4.43 0.83
C GLU A 56 8.17 5.78 1.44
N ASN A 57 8.39 5.83 2.74
CA ASN A 57 9.07 6.94 3.37
C ASN A 57 10.59 6.81 3.09
N PRO A 58 11.23 7.77 2.42
CA PRO A 58 12.64 7.65 2.03
C PRO A 58 13.60 7.61 3.23
N LEU A 59 13.17 8.13 4.40
CA LEU A 59 13.99 8.18 5.61
C LEU A 59 13.92 6.89 6.43
N GLY A 60 12.97 5.99 6.11
CA GLY A 60 12.74 4.79 6.91
C GLY A 60 12.09 5.09 8.26
N PRO A 61 12.21 4.17 9.24
CA PRO A 61 11.66 4.34 10.58
C PRO A 61 12.38 5.43 11.37
N GLY A 62 11.65 6.10 12.26
CA GLY A 62 12.21 7.11 13.15
C GLY A 62 13.25 6.56 14.16
N PRO A 63 14.07 7.43 14.77
CA PRO A 63 15.12 7.03 15.70
C PRO A 63 14.60 6.19 16.86
N ALA A 64 13.48 6.56 17.49
CA ALA A 64 12.88 5.80 18.59
C ALA A 64 12.51 4.37 18.18
N ALA A 65 11.97 4.20 16.95
CA ALA A 65 11.65 2.88 16.40
C ALA A 65 12.91 2.04 16.15
N MET A 66 13.97 2.63 15.59
CA MET A 66 15.25 1.95 15.33
C MET A 66 15.95 1.53 16.60
N ASP A 67 15.94 2.38 17.64
CA ASP A 67 16.48 2.06 18.96
C ASP A 67 15.71 0.92 19.64
N ALA A 68 14.39 0.95 19.57
CA ALA A 68 13.56 -0.12 20.13
C ALA A 68 13.78 -1.45 19.40
N LEU A 69 13.87 -1.42 18.07
CA LEU A 69 14.18 -2.59 17.24
C LEU A 69 15.53 -3.19 17.64
N THR A 70 16.57 -2.35 17.79
CA THR A 70 17.90 -2.79 18.14
C THR A 70 17.93 -3.46 19.52
N ARG A 71 17.25 -2.88 20.51
CA ARG A 71 17.12 -3.49 21.85
C ARG A 71 16.34 -4.82 21.83
N ALA A 72 15.37 -4.96 20.94
CA ALA A 72 14.52 -6.15 20.86
C ALA A 72 15.22 -7.38 20.26
N PHE A 73 16.43 -7.25 19.68
CA PHE A 73 17.15 -8.41 19.13
C PHE A 73 17.43 -9.51 20.15
N VAL A 74 17.53 -9.17 21.43
CA VAL A 74 17.71 -10.18 22.52
C VAL A 74 16.52 -11.14 22.62
N ASP A 75 15.35 -10.72 22.18
CA ASP A 75 14.10 -11.49 22.19
C ASP A 75 13.74 -12.09 20.82
N ALA A 76 14.62 -11.97 19.81
CA ALA A 76 14.36 -12.44 18.45
C ALA A 76 14.04 -13.95 18.36
N GLY A 77 14.49 -14.76 19.33
CA GLY A 77 14.16 -16.18 19.45
C GLY A 77 12.82 -16.48 20.12
N ARG A 78 12.00 -15.47 20.45
CA ARG A 78 10.70 -15.65 21.11
C ARG A 78 9.53 -15.35 20.18
N TYR A 79 8.44 -16.08 20.37
CA TYR A 79 7.19 -15.73 19.71
C TYR A 79 6.68 -14.35 20.15
N PRO A 80 6.05 -13.57 19.28
CA PRO A 80 5.65 -12.17 19.54
C PRO A 80 4.63 -12.00 20.67
N THR A 81 3.96 -13.07 21.09
CA THR A 81 3.10 -13.08 22.28
C THR A 81 3.89 -13.08 23.59
N ASN A 82 5.13 -13.57 23.55
CA ASN A 82 6.01 -13.72 24.71
C ASN A 82 7.19 -12.73 24.71
N ALA A 83 7.32 -11.93 23.63
CA ALA A 83 8.29 -10.85 23.54
C ALA A 83 7.83 -9.63 24.36
N ARG A 84 8.74 -8.70 24.62
CA ARG A 84 8.43 -7.42 25.27
C ARG A 84 8.96 -6.26 24.44
N PRO A 85 8.06 -5.37 23.94
CA PRO A 85 6.60 -5.43 24.05
C PRO A 85 5.99 -6.61 23.26
N SER A 86 4.82 -7.04 23.69
CA SER A 86 4.03 -8.12 23.07
C SER A 86 3.07 -7.59 22.00
N MET A 87 2.43 -8.49 21.24
CA MET A 87 1.33 -8.12 20.35
C MET A 87 0.16 -7.44 21.10
N GLY A 88 -0.07 -7.80 22.36
CA GLY A 88 -1.07 -7.14 23.21
C GLY A 88 -0.71 -5.68 23.49
N ASP A 89 0.58 -5.40 23.77
CA ASP A 89 1.08 -4.04 23.98
C ASP A 89 0.97 -3.21 22.71
N LEU A 90 1.26 -3.78 21.53
CA LEU A 90 1.08 -3.11 20.25
C LEU A 90 -0.40 -2.75 20.01
N ARG A 91 -1.31 -3.70 20.28
CA ARG A 91 -2.76 -3.43 20.15
C ARG A 91 -3.20 -2.30 21.07
N ALA A 92 -2.73 -2.30 22.31
CA ALA A 92 -3.02 -1.22 23.28
C ALA A 92 -2.42 0.13 22.86
N ALA A 93 -1.21 0.15 22.31
CA ALA A 93 -0.58 1.37 21.79
C ALA A 93 -1.36 1.95 20.61
N ILE A 94 -1.80 1.11 19.67
CA ILE A 94 -2.67 1.52 18.55
C ILE A 94 -3.99 2.07 19.09
N ALA A 95 -4.63 1.36 20.02
CA ALA A 95 -5.91 1.78 20.62
C ALA A 95 -5.80 3.17 21.26
N ARG A 96 -4.74 3.42 22.04
CA ARG A 96 -4.46 4.76 22.61
C ARG A 96 -4.27 5.82 21.52
N ARG A 97 -3.46 5.51 20.49
CA ARG A 97 -3.17 6.45 19.39
C ARG A 97 -4.42 6.84 18.59
N VAL A 98 -5.35 5.90 18.42
CA VAL A 98 -6.59 6.08 17.65
C VAL A 98 -7.76 6.59 18.51
N GLY A 99 -7.67 6.45 19.82
CA GLY A 99 -8.74 6.85 20.76
C GLY A 99 -9.88 5.82 20.86
N VAL A 100 -9.53 4.52 20.84
CA VAL A 100 -10.49 3.39 20.91
C VAL A 100 -10.07 2.39 21.98
N GLN A 101 -10.88 1.37 22.23
CA GLN A 101 -10.51 0.27 23.12
C GLN A 101 -9.69 -0.79 22.37
N PRO A 102 -8.82 -1.57 23.05
CA PRO A 102 -8.00 -2.61 22.40
C PRO A 102 -8.82 -3.65 21.63
N GLU A 103 -10.02 -3.99 22.04
CA GLU A 103 -10.93 -4.93 21.37
C GLU A 103 -11.51 -4.39 20.06
N ASN A 104 -11.39 -3.08 19.83
CA ASN A 104 -11.72 -2.46 18.55
C ASN A 104 -10.59 -2.60 17.50
N VAL A 105 -9.44 -3.19 17.87
CA VAL A 105 -8.24 -3.25 17.03
C VAL A 105 -7.88 -4.69 16.68
N THR A 106 -7.63 -4.95 15.41
CA THR A 106 -7.03 -6.19 14.90
C THR A 106 -5.72 -5.90 14.18
N LEU A 107 -4.69 -6.70 14.46
CA LEU A 107 -3.37 -6.58 13.86
C LEU A 107 -3.28 -7.41 12.56
N GLY A 108 -2.47 -6.96 11.60
CA GLY A 108 -2.16 -7.68 10.38
C GLY A 108 -0.69 -7.51 9.98
N ALA A 109 -0.14 -8.49 9.27
CA ALA A 109 1.19 -8.40 8.64
C ALA A 109 1.16 -7.38 7.47
N GLY A 110 1.11 -6.08 7.85
CA GLY A 110 0.69 -4.96 7.02
C GLY A 110 -0.82 -4.96 6.81
N SER A 111 -1.37 -3.82 6.35
CA SER A 111 -2.81 -3.74 6.01
C SER A 111 -3.22 -4.73 4.93
N GLY A 112 -2.28 -5.17 4.09
CA GLY A 112 -2.55 -6.11 3.00
C GLY A 112 -3.12 -7.46 3.44
N GLU A 113 -2.76 -7.99 4.62
CA GLU A 113 -3.39 -9.18 5.18
C GLU A 113 -4.87 -8.91 5.49
N LEU A 114 -5.16 -7.75 6.08
CA LEU A 114 -6.51 -7.36 6.46
C LEU A 114 -7.41 -7.11 5.25
N LEU A 115 -6.87 -6.48 4.20
CA LEU A 115 -7.58 -6.29 2.93
C LEU A 115 -8.00 -7.63 2.31
N ARG A 116 -7.10 -8.63 2.31
CA ARG A 116 -7.39 -9.98 1.82
C ARG A 116 -8.43 -10.68 2.70
N SER A 117 -8.29 -10.55 4.02
CA SER A 117 -9.24 -11.12 4.98
C SER A 117 -10.63 -10.52 4.82
N ALA A 118 -10.75 -9.21 4.56
CA ALA A 118 -12.01 -8.55 4.28
C ALA A 118 -12.74 -9.17 3.07
N VAL A 119 -12.01 -9.40 1.97
CA VAL A 119 -12.59 -10.03 0.77
C VAL A 119 -13.09 -11.44 1.08
N ARG A 120 -12.34 -12.23 1.87
CA ARG A 120 -12.76 -13.59 2.29
C ARG A 120 -13.96 -13.59 3.23
N LEU A 121 -14.05 -12.59 4.12
CA LEU A 121 -15.11 -12.49 5.10
C LEU A 121 -16.45 -12.11 4.49
N TYR A 122 -16.44 -11.21 3.52
CA TYR A 122 -17.64 -10.55 3.03
C TYR A 122 -18.01 -10.90 1.59
N GLY A 123 -17.02 -11.29 0.76
CA GLY A 123 -17.25 -11.68 -0.63
C GLY A 123 -17.66 -13.14 -0.79
N SER A 124 -18.42 -13.44 -1.87
CA SER A 124 -18.74 -14.79 -2.32
C SER A 124 -19.08 -14.78 -3.81
N SER A 125 -19.35 -15.92 -4.41
CA SER A 125 -19.79 -16.02 -5.81
C SER A 125 -21.08 -15.23 -6.09
N SER A 126 -21.92 -14.99 -5.09
CA SER A 126 -23.17 -14.22 -5.18
C SER A 126 -23.06 -12.80 -4.59
N ARG A 127 -21.95 -12.46 -3.93
CA ARG A 127 -21.72 -11.18 -3.27
C ARG A 127 -20.40 -10.57 -3.74
N HIS A 128 -20.48 -9.72 -4.76
CA HIS A 128 -19.33 -9.14 -5.43
C HIS A 128 -18.59 -8.10 -4.58
N LEU A 129 -17.35 -7.77 -5.00
CA LEU A 129 -16.58 -6.63 -4.53
C LEU A 129 -16.92 -5.40 -5.38
N VAL A 130 -17.09 -4.23 -4.74
CA VAL A 130 -17.10 -2.92 -5.40
C VAL A 130 -15.82 -2.19 -5.09
N THR A 131 -15.16 -1.67 -6.12
CA THR A 131 -13.94 -0.84 -6.00
C THR A 131 -13.92 0.24 -7.07
N ALA A 132 -13.17 1.31 -6.86
CA ALA A 132 -12.92 2.28 -7.92
C ALA A 132 -11.83 1.79 -8.91
N ALA A 133 -11.80 2.38 -10.12
CA ALA A 133 -10.78 2.10 -11.13
C ALA A 133 -10.24 3.41 -11.74
N PRO A 134 -8.93 3.71 -11.55
CA PRO A 134 -7.98 2.92 -10.78
C PRO A 134 -8.10 3.14 -9.27
N SER A 135 -7.84 2.08 -8.49
CA SER A 135 -7.66 2.11 -7.05
C SER A 135 -6.60 1.09 -6.63
N PHE A 136 -6.37 0.91 -5.30
CA PHE A 136 -5.41 -0.08 -4.84
C PHE A 136 -5.94 -1.49 -5.08
N GLU A 137 -5.26 -2.23 -5.96
CA GLU A 137 -5.78 -3.45 -6.58
C GLU A 137 -5.71 -4.72 -5.72
N GLN A 138 -5.15 -4.68 -4.52
CA GLN A 138 -4.97 -5.90 -3.72
C GLN A 138 -6.29 -6.58 -3.35
N PRO A 139 -7.36 -5.87 -2.93
CA PRO A 139 -8.68 -6.48 -2.72
C PRO A 139 -9.26 -7.09 -4.01
N GLU A 140 -9.12 -6.39 -5.12
CA GLU A 140 -9.58 -6.82 -6.44
C GLU A 140 -8.91 -8.13 -6.87
N ARG A 141 -7.58 -8.19 -6.84
CA ARG A 141 -6.81 -9.41 -7.16
C ARG A 141 -7.20 -10.58 -6.26
N MET A 142 -7.47 -10.31 -4.98
CA MET A 142 -7.93 -11.36 -4.07
C MET A 142 -9.32 -11.86 -4.44
N ALA A 143 -10.24 -10.96 -4.80
CA ALA A 143 -11.58 -11.32 -5.24
C ALA A 143 -11.52 -12.20 -6.51
N GLU A 144 -10.73 -11.81 -7.50
CA GLU A 144 -10.52 -12.56 -8.74
C GLU A 144 -9.94 -13.96 -8.47
N GLN A 145 -8.94 -14.07 -7.59
CA GLN A 145 -8.35 -15.36 -7.19
C GLN A 145 -9.37 -16.30 -6.53
N LEU A 146 -10.37 -15.75 -5.87
CA LEU A 146 -11.45 -16.50 -5.21
C LEU A 146 -12.69 -16.73 -6.10
N GLY A 147 -12.67 -16.27 -7.35
CA GLY A 147 -13.83 -16.34 -8.25
C GLY A 147 -14.98 -15.41 -7.83
N ILE A 148 -14.70 -14.38 -7.03
CA ILE A 148 -15.66 -13.36 -6.61
C ILE A 148 -15.74 -12.28 -7.68
N GLY A 149 -16.96 -11.95 -8.13
CA GLY A 149 -17.17 -10.89 -9.10
C GLY A 149 -16.67 -9.52 -8.59
N VAL A 150 -16.13 -8.69 -9.48
CA VAL A 150 -15.66 -7.34 -9.16
C VAL A 150 -16.40 -6.31 -10.00
N ARG A 151 -17.02 -5.33 -9.35
CA ARG A 151 -17.56 -4.12 -10.01
C ARG A 151 -16.59 -2.96 -9.85
N ARG A 152 -16.01 -2.55 -10.96
CA ARG A 152 -15.08 -1.42 -11.03
C ARG A 152 -15.85 -0.17 -11.42
N VAL A 153 -15.81 0.85 -10.57
CA VAL A 153 -16.43 2.16 -10.83
C VAL A 153 -15.31 3.11 -11.27
N PRO A 154 -15.37 3.68 -12.47
CA PRO A 154 -14.35 4.64 -12.91
C PRO A 154 -14.25 5.82 -11.94
N VAL A 155 -13.03 6.33 -11.74
CA VAL A 155 -12.85 7.63 -11.08
C VAL A 155 -13.36 8.74 -12.00
N ASP A 156 -13.70 9.90 -11.41
CA ASP A 156 -14.11 11.07 -12.19
C ASP A 156 -12.91 11.71 -12.95
N LYS A 157 -13.20 12.77 -13.71
CA LYS A 157 -12.20 13.52 -14.50
C LYS A 157 -11.08 14.16 -13.67
N ASP A 158 -11.25 14.29 -12.36
CA ASP A 158 -10.29 14.85 -11.42
C ASP A 158 -9.63 13.76 -10.56
N GLY A 159 -9.86 12.48 -10.90
CA GLY A 159 -9.28 11.33 -10.24
C GLY A 159 -9.92 10.99 -8.90
N ARG A 160 -11.08 11.56 -8.57
CA ARG A 160 -11.81 11.24 -7.34
C ARG A 160 -12.70 10.03 -7.54
N LEU A 161 -12.93 9.30 -6.47
CA LEU A 161 -13.86 8.17 -6.47
C LEU A 161 -15.29 8.68 -6.72
N ASP A 162 -16.03 8.06 -7.64
CA ASP A 162 -17.46 8.36 -7.82
C ASP A 162 -18.27 7.65 -6.73
N LEU A 163 -18.44 8.31 -5.59
CA LEU A 163 -19.16 7.78 -4.43
C LEU A 163 -20.62 7.48 -4.74
N GLU A 164 -21.25 8.25 -5.64
CA GLU A 164 -22.63 8.04 -6.06
C GLU A 164 -22.77 6.71 -6.82
N ALA A 165 -21.93 6.51 -7.84
CA ALA A 165 -21.92 5.27 -8.62
C ALA A 165 -21.46 4.07 -7.78
N MET A 166 -20.50 4.26 -6.86
CA MET A 166 -20.07 3.21 -5.93
C MET A 166 -21.20 2.78 -4.99
N ALA A 167 -22.02 3.72 -4.49
CA ALA A 167 -23.18 3.41 -3.64
C ALA A 167 -24.25 2.63 -4.42
N GLN A 168 -24.51 3.02 -5.67
CA GLN A 168 -25.41 2.26 -6.54
C GLN A 168 -24.89 0.84 -6.81
N ALA A 169 -23.57 0.69 -7.07
CA ALA A 169 -22.93 -0.59 -7.31
C ALA A 169 -22.90 -1.49 -6.05
N ALA A 170 -23.04 -0.90 -4.86
CA ALA A 170 -23.04 -1.63 -3.58
C ALA A 170 -24.26 -2.53 -3.37
N ARG A 171 -25.32 -2.37 -4.15
CA ARG A 171 -26.50 -3.25 -4.07
C ARG A 171 -26.10 -4.69 -4.30
N TRP A 172 -26.42 -5.56 -3.31
CA TRP A 172 -26.07 -6.97 -3.30
C TRP A 172 -24.56 -7.28 -3.24
N ALA A 173 -23.73 -6.27 -3.02
CA ALA A 173 -22.30 -6.47 -2.82
C ALA A 173 -22.00 -7.16 -1.49
N GLY A 174 -20.89 -7.88 -1.42
CA GLY A 174 -20.33 -8.37 -0.18
C GLY A 174 -19.51 -7.30 0.52
N LEU A 175 -18.69 -6.60 -0.27
CA LEU A 175 -17.72 -5.62 0.22
C LEU A 175 -17.64 -4.43 -0.73
N VAL A 176 -17.62 -3.22 -0.17
CA VAL A 176 -17.16 -2.02 -0.85
C VAL A 176 -15.78 -1.66 -0.31
N PHE A 177 -14.81 -1.47 -1.20
CA PHE A 177 -13.48 -0.99 -0.89
C PHE A 177 -13.34 0.49 -1.27
N LEU A 178 -13.17 1.34 -0.27
CA LEU A 178 -12.99 2.78 -0.38
C LEU A 178 -11.58 3.16 0.08
N CYS A 179 -10.67 3.50 -0.83
CA CYS A 179 -9.33 3.97 -0.50
C CYS A 179 -9.33 5.51 -0.38
N ASN A 180 -9.05 6.05 0.81
CA ASN A 180 -9.15 7.50 1.06
C ASN A 180 -8.04 8.02 1.99
N PRO A 181 -7.01 8.69 1.48
CA PRO A 181 -6.73 9.06 0.08
C PRO A 181 -6.53 7.89 -0.86
N ASN A 182 -6.98 8.03 -2.13
CA ASN A 182 -6.93 6.94 -3.10
C ASN A 182 -5.52 6.72 -3.67
N ASN A 183 -5.17 5.50 -3.91
CA ASN A 183 -3.98 5.10 -4.64
C ASN A 183 -4.42 4.39 -5.95
N PRO A 184 -4.06 4.92 -7.15
CA PRO A 184 -2.92 5.79 -7.42
C PRO A 184 -3.23 7.29 -7.55
N THR A 185 -4.47 7.74 -7.46
CA THR A 185 -4.84 9.12 -7.82
C THR A 185 -4.43 10.16 -6.80
N SER A 186 -4.12 9.77 -5.57
CA SER A 186 -3.76 10.62 -4.42
C SER A 186 -4.86 11.57 -3.91
N THR A 187 -6.00 11.60 -4.57
CA THR A 187 -7.17 12.42 -4.22
C THR A 187 -7.88 11.88 -2.99
N LEU A 188 -8.62 12.74 -2.31
CA LEU A 188 -9.42 12.34 -1.16
C LEU A 188 -10.87 12.84 -1.26
N HIS A 189 -11.72 12.23 -0.45
CA HIS A 189 -13.05 12.74 -0.12
C HIS A 189 -13.05 13.32 1.30
N PRO A 190 -13.71 14.48 1.52
CA PRO A 190 -13.87 15.05 2.85
C PRO A 190 -14.76 14.18 3.73
N ALA A 191 -14.62 14.32 5.04
CA ALA A 191 -15.32 13.51 6.04
C ALA A 191 -16.86 13.47 5.82
N ARG A 192 -17.46 14.60 5.46
CA ARG A 192 -18.89 14.69 5.17
C ARG A 192 -19.32 13.78 4.02
N ALA A 193 -18.58 13.79 2.91
CA ALA A 193 -18.91 12.96 1.75
C ALA A 193 -18.77 11.47 2.07
N VAL A 194 -17.75 11.08 2.86
CA VAL A 194 -17.58 9.71 3.33
C VAL A 194 -18.74 9.29 4.24
N ALA A 195 -19.16 10.15 5.16
CA ALA A 195 -20.29 9.87 6.06
C ALA A 195 -21.62 9.72 5.29
N GLU A 196 -21.89 10.60 4.34
CA GLU A 196 -23.07 10.53 3.46
C GLU A 196 -23.08 9.23 2.62
N PHE A 197 -21.93 8.85 2.10
CA PHE A 197 -21.76 7.57 1.39
C PHE A 197 -22.04 6.35 2.28
N VAL A 198 -21.44 6.31 3.49
CA VAL A 198 -21.67 5.23 4.46
C VAL A 198 -23.14 5.15 4.84
N ALA A 199 -23.76 6.27 5.18
CA ALA A 199 -25.19 6.34 5.55
C ALA A 199 -26.08 5.81 4.41
N ARG A 200 -25.76 6.16 3.17
CA ARG A 200 -26.52 5.68 2.00
C ARG A 200 -26.37 4.18 1.79
N VAL A 201 -25.14 3.67 1.78
CA VAL A 201 -24.91 2.22 1.60
C VAL A 201 -25.56 1.43 2.73
N ARG A 202 -25.49 1.91 3.97
CA ARG A 202 -26.14 1.28 5.14
C ARG A 202 -27.67 1.25 5.01
N ARG A 203 -28.27 2.27 4.43
CA ARG A 203 -29.73 2.32 4.20
C ARG A 203 -30.17 1.42 3.05
N GLU A 204 -29.40 1.42 1.92
CA GLU A 204 -29.81 0.77 0.68
C GLU A 204 -29.31 -0.68 0.55
N SER A 205 -28.26 -1.04 1.28
CA SER A 205 -27.60 -2.35 1.29
C SER A 205 -27.05 -2.68 2.69
N PRO A 206 -27.88 -2.87 3.71
CA PRO A 206 -27.49 -2.98 5.12
C PRO A 206 -26.50 -4.12 5.39
N ASP A 207 -26.52 -5.18 4.56
CA ASP A 207 -25.64 -6.36 4.69
C ASP A 207 -24.29 -6.19 3.99
N THR A 208 -24.11 -5.11 3.23
CA THR A 208 -22.84 -4.83 2.54
C THR A 208 -21.82 -4.27 3.53
N ALA A 209 -20.64 -4.87 3.59
CA ALA A 209 -19.55 -4.35 4.39
C ALA A 209 -18.83 -3.20 3.66
N ILE A 210 -18.33 -2.23 4.42
CA ILE A 210 -17.58 -1.08 3.89
C ILE A 210 -16.19 -1.06 4.55
N LEU A 211 -15.17 -1.25 3.74
CA LEU A 211 -13.77 -1.09 4.13
C LEU A 211 -13.27 0.26 3.66
N ILE A 212 -12.82 1.10 4.59
CA ILE A 212 -12.21 2.40 4.31
C ILE A 212 -10.71 2.26 4.58
N ASP A 213 -9.90 2.29 3.52
CA ASP A 213 -8.44 2.16 3.64
C ASP A 213 -7.81 3.55 3.78
N GLU A 214 -7.33 3.85 4.97
CA GLU A 214 -6.69 5.10 5.37
C GLU A 214 -5.16 4.97 5.40
N ALA A 215 -4.56 4.23 4.48
CA ALA A 215 -3.11 3.99 4.46
C ALA A 215 -2.27 5.27 4.38
N TYR A 216 -2.84 6.38 3.93
CA TYR A 216 -2.18 7.68 3.78
C TYR A 216 -2.69 8.75 4.76
N HIS A 217 -3.49 8.35 5.75
CA HIS A 217 -4.10 9.23 6.77
C HIS A 217 -3.11 10.23 7.40
N ASP A 218 -1.92 9.76 7.75
CA ASP A 218 -0.92 10.56 8.46
C ASP A 218 -0.32 11.69 7.60
N TYR A 219 -0.47 11.65 6.27
CA TYR A 219 0.00 12.67 5.33
C TYR A 219 -1.01 13.76 4.99
N VAL A 220 -2.29 13.55 5.34
CA VAL A 220 -3.37 14.48 4.97
C VAL A 220 -3.22 15.80 5.68
N THR A 221 -3.36 16.90 4.91
CA THR A 221 -3.34 18.27 5.40
C THR A 221 -4.64 19.04 5.10
N ASP A 222 -5.57 18.44 4.34
CA ASP A 222 -6.86 19.02 4.01
C ASP A 222 -7.74 19.13 5.29
N PRO A 223 -8.20 20.34 5.69
CA PRO A 223 -9.02 20.53 6.89
C PRO A 223 -10.41 19.90 6.79
N GLY A 224 -10.90 19.61 5.58
CA GLY A 224 -12.17 18.90 5.37
C GLY A 224 -12.11 17.41 5.65
N TYR A 225 -10.89 16.86 5.80
CA TYR A 225 -10.70 15.45 6.10
C TYR A 225 -10.84 15.16 7.59
N ALA A 226 -11.49 14.04 7.90
CA ALA A 226 -11.39 13.38 9.19
C ALA A 226 -11.37 11.86 8.99
N THR A 227 -10.81 11.14 9.96
CA THR A 227 -10.84 9.68 9.95
C THR A 227 -12.26 9.13 10.00
N ALA A 228 -12.50 8.02 9.32
CA ALA A 228 -13.76 7.28 9.38
C ALA A 228 -13.88 6.34 10.60
N VAL A 229 -12.93 6.36 11.53
CA VAL A 229 -12.99 5.55 12.77
C VAL A 229 -14.29 5.72 13.53
N PRO A 230 -14.85 6.93 13.74
CA PRO A 230 -16.14 7.08 14.39
C PRO A 230 -17.28 6.31 13.69
N LEU A 231 -17.32 6.32 12.36
CA LEU A 231 -18.29 5.55 11.58
C LEU A 231 -18.08 4.04 11.74
N ALA A 232 -16.83 3.59 11.83
CA ALA A 232 -16.49 2.17 12.07
C ALA A 232 -16.91 1.69 13.47
N LEU A 233 -16.93 2.58 14.48
CA LEU A 233 -17.43 2.26 15.81
C LEU A 233 -18.96 2.26 15.87
N GLU A 234 -19.61 3.14 15.10
CA GLU A 234 -21.05 3.24 15.05
C GLU A 234 -21.72 2.08 14.30
N HIS A 235 -21.11 1.60 13.21
CA HIS A 235 -21.72 0.65 12.29
C HIS A 235 -20.99 -0.70 12.26
N PRO A 236 -21.68 -1.85 12.47
CA PRO A 236 -21.03 -3.15 12.63
C PRO A 236 -20.31 -3.70 11.39
N ASN A 237 -20.70 -3.27 10.19
CA ASN A 237 -20.08 -3.71 8.93
C ASN A 237 -19.20 -2.64 8.28
N VAL A 238 -18.84 -1.60 9.03
CA VAL A 238 -17.88 -0.56 8.60
C VAL A 238 -16.59 -0.73 9.38
N PHE A 239 -15.46 -0.68 8.72
CA PHE A 239 -14.15 -0.75 9.37
C PHE A 239 -13.10 0.00 8.57
N VAL A 240 -12.10 0.47 9.30
CA VAL A 240 -10.97 1.25 8.77
C VAL A 240 -9.72 0.37 8.78
N THR A 241 -8.90 0.44 7.74
CA THR A 241 -7.55 -0.15 7.74
C THR A 241 -6.50 0.95 7.69
N ARG A 242 -5.39 0.74 8.41
CA ARG A 242 -4.19 1.59 8.40
C ARG A 242 -2.92 0.75 8.40
N THR A 243 -1.80 1.37 8.07
CA THR A 243 -0.51 0.71 7.97
C THR A 243 0.61 1.60 8.50
N LEU A 244 1.62 0.99 9.11
CA LEU A 244 2.85 1.69 9.46
C LEU A 244 3.88 1.70 8.30
N SER A 245 3.49 1.17 7.13
CA SER A 245 4.37 1.09 5.95
C SER A 245 4.66 2.45 5.30
N LYS A 246 3.87 3.50 5.61
CA LYS A 246 3.93 4.81 4.92
C LYS A 246 4.63 5.86 5.79
N ALA A 247 3.92 6.73 6.47
CA ALA A 247 4.49 7.81 7.27
C ALA A 247 5.49 7.31 8.34
N TYR A 248 5.21 6.16 8.93
CA TYR A 248 6.09 5.55 9.93
C TYR A 248 7.37 4.92 9.37
N GLY A 249 7.54 4.85 8.04
CA GLY A 249 8.76 4.32 7.40
C GLY A 249 8.98 2.81 7.56
N MET A 250 7.98 2.06 7.99
CA MET A 250 8.11 0.66 8.39
C MET A 250 7.63 -0.33 7.33
N ALA A 251 7.79 -0.01 6.03
CA ALA A 251 7.27 -0.84 4.94
C ALA A 251 7.78 -2.29 4.98
N GLY A 252 9.06 -2.49 5.25
CA GLY A 252 9.69 -3.82 5.36
C GLY A 252 9.32 -4.59 6.63
N MET A 253 8.83 -3.91 7.67
CA MET A 253 8.51 -4.52 8.96
C MET A 253 7.12 -5.16 9.01
N ARG A 254 6.26 -4.86 8.04
CA ARG A 254 4.96 -5.49 7.87
C ARG A 254 4.02 -5.33 9.07
N VAL A 255 3.74 -4.10 9.50
CA VAL A 255 2.78 -3.79 10.54
C VAL A 255 1.61 -3.00 9.96
N GLY A 256 0.40 -3.47 10.23
CA GLY A 256 -0.86 -2.80 9.88
C GLY A 256 -1.95 -3.20 10.86
N TYR A 257 -3.06 -2.50 10.83
CA TYR A 257 -4.19 -2.76 11.71
C TYR A 257 -5.52 -2.38 11.08
N ALA A 258 -6.59 -2.99 11.59
CA ALA A 258 -7.97 -2.58 11.32
C ALA A 258 -8.63 -2.09 12.62
N VAL A 259 -9.57 -1.17 12.46
CA VAL A 259 -10.38 -0.63 13.55
C VAL A 259 -11.85 -0.74 13.20
N GLY A 260 -12.65 -1.23 14.15
CA GLY A 260 -14.09 -1.37 14.01
C GLY A 260 -14.75 -1.88 15.29
N GLN A 261 -16.00 -2.26 15.22
CA GLN A 261 -16.67 -2.88 16.37
C GLN A 261 -16.01 -4.21 16.75
N PRO A 262 -15.97 -4.59 18.04
CA PRO A 262 -15.32 -5.83 18.50
C PRO A 262 -15.77 -7.08 17.72
N ARG A 263 -17.07 -7.24 17.48
CA ARG A 263 -17.60 -8.37 16.70
C ARG A 263 -17.04 -8.44 15.27
N THR A 264 -16.82 -7.27 14.65
CA THR A 264 -16.20 -7.18 13.31
C THR A 264 -14.73 -7.60 13.40
N MET A 265 -14.01 -7.11 14.40
CA MET A 265 -12.60 -7.45 14.63
C MET A 265 -12.41 -8.94 14.95
N ASP A 266 -13.32 -9.57 15.69
CA ASP A 266 -13.32 -11.02 15.92
C ASP A 266 -13.47 -11.82 14.62
N GLY A 267 -14.20 -11.28 13.65
CA GLY A 267 -14.29 -11.85 12.30
C GLY A 267 -12.91 -11.94 11.65
N PHE A 268 -12.13 -10.87 11.70
CA PHE A 268 -10.76 -10.84 11.17
C PHE A 268 -9.82 -11.75 11.93
N ASN A 269 -9.89 -11.78 13.28
CA ASN A 269 -9.01 -12.59 14.12
C ASN A 269 -9.16 -14.10 13.81
N ARG A 270 -10.32 -14.57 13.37
CA ARG A 270 -10.53 -15.97 12.94
C ARG A 270 -9.78 -16.35 11.67
N TRP A 271 -9.43 -15.37 10.83
CA TRP A 271 -8.68 -15.55 9.57
C TRP A 271 -7.23 -15.12 9.67
N ALA A 272 -6.83 -14.52 10.80
CA ALA A 272 -5.46 -14.09 11.02
C ALA A 272 -4.51 -15.30 11.08
N ILE A 273 -3.34 -15.14 10.46
CA ILE A 273 -2.26 -16.11 10.61
C ILE A 273 -1.76 -16.05 12.05
N THR A 274 -1.63 -17.20 12.70
CA THR A 274 -1.10 -17.28 14.06
C THR A 274 0.30 -16.66 14.11
N PHE A 275 0.54 -15.77 15.08
CA PHE A 275 1.83 -15.06 15.25
C PHE A 275 2.25 -14.26 14.01
N ASN A 276 1.28 -13.63 13.34
CA ASN A 276 1.49 -12.87 12.10
C ASN A 276 2.35 -11.60 12.24
N GLN A 277 2.78 -11.25 13.44
CA GLN A 277 3.65 -10.12 13.70
C GLN A 277 5.08 -10.59 14.02
N ASN A 278 6.06 -9.87 13.48
CA ASN A 278 7.46 -10.05 13.87
C ASN A 278 7.73 -9.32 15.19
N SER A 279 8.36 -9.98 16.16
CA SER A 279 8.61 -9.40 17.49
C SER A 279 9.44 -8.11 17.44
N LEU A 280 10.44 -8.04 16.55
CA LEU A 280 11.25 -6.83 16.36
C LEU A 280 10.41 -5.68 15.78
N ALA A 281 9.52 -6.00 14.85
CA ALA A 281 8.58 -5.03 14.27
C ALA A 281 7.56 -4.54 15.31
N VAL A 282 7.12 -5.39 16.23
CA VAL A 282 6.25 -5.00 17.35
C VAL A 282 6.93 -3.96 18.22
N ALA A 283 8.19 -4.18 18.60
CA ALA A 283 8.95 -3.23 19.43
C ALA A 283 9.12 -1.87 18.73
N ALA A 284 9.51 -1.89 17.45
CA ALA A 284 9.64 -0.67 16.65
C ALA A 284 8.30 0.06 16.49
N ALA A 285 7.22 -0.69 16.28
CA ALA A 285 5.88 -0.10 16.08
C ALA A 285 5.35 0.57 17.35
N VAL A 286 5.50 -0.06 18.53
CA VAL A 286 5.11 0.55 19.81
C VAL A 286 5.85 1.87 20.02
N ALA A 287 7.18 1.87 19.87
CA ALA A 287 7.99 3.07 20.06
C ALA A 287 7.63 4.16 19.03
N SER A 288 7.36 3.78 17.80
CA SER A 288 6.98 4.73 16.73
C SER A 288 5.60 5.37 16.96
N LEU A 289 4.64 4.62 17.52
CA LEU A 289 3.30 5.12 17.86
C LEU A 289 3.34 6.11 19.04
N GLU A 290 4.35 5.97 19.92
CA GLU A 290 4.59 6.83 21.08
C GLU A 290 5.44 8.07 20.74
N ASP A 291 5.86 8.22 19.47
CA ASP A 291 6.61 9.39 18.95
C ASP A 291 5.79 10.19 17.92
N PRO A 292 4.78 10.96 18.35
CA PRO A 292 3.97 11.77 17.45
C PRO A 292 4.77 12.88 16.75
N ALA A 293 5.83 13.39 17.39
CA ALA A 293 6.64 14.46 16.84
C ALA A 293 7.37 14.02 15.55
N HIS A 294 7.84 12.76 15.50
CA HIS A 294 8.43 12.20 14.28
C HIS A 294 7.44 12.18 13.12
N ILE A 295 6.18 11.81 13.37
CA ILE A 295 5.15 11.76 12.33
C ILE A 295 4.76 13.16 11.85
N GLU A 296 4.72 14.14 12.74
CA GLU A 296 4.48 15.55 12.37
C GLU A 296 5.62 16.10 11.50
N ALA A 297 6.87 15.81 11.86
CA ALA A 297 8.03 16.17 11.07
C ALA A 297 8.02 15.52 9.68
N GLU A 298 7.66 14.22 9.60
CA GLU A 298 7.52 13.50 8.34
C GLU A 298 6.39 14.08 7.46
N ARG A 299 5.24 14.44 8.05
CA ARG A 299 4.15 15.11 7.34
C ARG A 299 4.60 16.45 6.76
N ALA A 300 5.31 17.26 7.55
CA ALA A 300 5.83 18.54 7.12
C ALA A 300 6.84 18.39 5.97
N ARG A 301 7.82 17.47 6.11
CA ARG A 301 8.79 17.13 5.07
C ARG A 301 8.12 16.70 3.77
N ASN A 302 7.17 15.77 3.88
CA ASN A 302 6.43 15.29 2.70
C ASN A 302 5.63 16.41 2.04
N THR A 303 5.03 17.30 2.81
CA THR A 303 4.24 18.43 2.30
C THR A 303 5.12 19.37 1.48
N GLU A 304 6.31 19.70 1.98
CA GLU A 304 7.29 20.55 1.27
C GLU A 304 7.75 19.88 -0.04
N ALA A 305 8.21 18.62 0.03
CA ALA A 305 8.70 17.90 -1.15
C ALA A 305 7.59 17.66 -2.18
N ARG A 306 6.35 17.39 -1.73
CA ARG A 306 5.16 17.25 -2.57
C ARG A 306 4.86 18.56 -3.31
N ALA A 307 4.86 19.69 -2.60
CA ALA A 307 4.63 21.00 -3.20
C ALA A 307 5.70 21.36 -4.24
N PHE A 308 6.97 21.07 -3.95
CA PHE A 308 8.06 21.23 -4.91
C PHE A 308 7.82 20.39 -6.17
N THR A 309 7.52 19.11 -5.99
CA THR A 309 7.31 18.17 -7.11
C THR A 309 6.10 18.56 -7.95
N THR A 310 5.03 19.02 -7.31
CA THR A 310 3.85 19.54 -8.01
C THR A 310 4.24 20.69 -8.93
N ARG A 311 5.03 21.67 -8.43
CA ARG A 311 5.53 22.80 -9.26
C ARG A 311 6.34 22.30 -10.45
N VAL A 312 7.23 21.31 -10.28
CA VAL A 312 7.99 20.75 -11.42
C VAL A 312 7.08 20.34 -12.57
N PHE A 313 5.97 19.65 -12.29
CA PHE A 313 5.05 19.23 -13.33
C PHE A 313 4.18 20.38 -13.87
N THR A 314 3.67 21.25 -12.99
CA THR A 314 2.81 22.38 -13.42
C THR A 314 3.57 23.41 -14.24
N ASP A 315 4.84 23.69 -13.93
CA ASP A 315 5.71 24.60 -14.70
C ASP A 315 6.02 24.04 -16.10
N LEU A 316 6.01 22.72 -16.23
CA LEU A 316 6.09 22.03 -17.53
C LEU A 316 4.73 21.98 -18.27
N GLY A 317 3.65 22.47 -17.66
CA GLY A 317 2.31 22.53 -18.26
C GLY A 317 1.48 21.26 -18.10
N TYR A 318 1.86 20.35 -17.19
CA TYR A 318 1.12 19.12 -16.93
C TYR A 318 0.09 19.27 -15.80
N LYS A 319 -1.05 18.60 -15.93
CA LYS A 319 -2.09 18.56 -14.88
C LYS A 319 -1.72 17.53 -13.82
N VAL A 320 -1.58 17.99 -12.58
CA VAL A 320 -1.38 17.14 -11.40
C VAL A 320 -2.70 17.00 -10.65
N MET A 321 -3.07 15.78 -10.25
CA MET A 321 -4.23 15.57 -9.39
C MET A 321 -3.94 16.10 -7.98
N ASP A 322 -5.00 16.59 -7.30
CA ASP A 322 -4.89 17.14 -5.94
C ASP A 322 -4.47 16.05 -4.94
N SER A 323 -3.21 16.11 -4.51
CA SER A 323 -2.61 15.04 -3.72
C SER A 323 -2.66 15.31 -2.22
N GLN A 324 -3.18 14.32 -1.48
CA GLN A 324 -3.14 14.26 -0.02
C GLN A 324 -2.38 13.02 0.51
N ALA A 325 -1.38 12.55 -0.27
CA ALA A 325 -0.57 11.39 0.03
C ALA A 325 0.94 11.69 -0.14
N ASN A 326 1.78 10.66 -0.07
CA ASN A 326 3.21 10.77 -0.36
C ASN A 326 3.56 10.38 -1.81
N PHE A 327 2.69 10.73 -2.75
CA PHE A 327 2.91 10.55 -4.19
C PHE A 327 1.99 11.48 -4.98
N LEU A 328 2.37 11.75 -6.21
CA LEU A 328 1.56 12.45 -7.21
C LEU A 328 1.04 11.49 -8.26
N PHE A 329 -0.12 11.78 -8.82
CA PHE A 329 -0.63 11.17 -10.03
C PHE A 329 -0.83 12.24 -11.09
N VAL A 330 -0.16 12.10 -12.23
CA VAL A 330 0.02 13.19 -13.18
C VAL A 330 -0.40 12.72 -14.57
N ASP A 331 -1.23 13.51 -15.24
CA ASP A 331 -1.50 13.34 -16.66
C ASP A 331 -0.30 13.89 -17.46
N ILE A 332 0.52 12.99 -17.98
CA ILE A 332 1.69 13.30 -18.78
C ILE A 332 1.44 13.21 -20.29
N GLY A 333 0.20 12.91 -20.70
CA GLY A 333 -0.23 12.80 -22.10
C GLY A 333 0.49 11.71 -22.90
N ARG A 334 1.21 10.80 -22.23
CA ARG A 334 1.97 9.70 -22.85
C ARG A 334 1.97 8.45 -21.96
N SER A 335 2.39 7.32 -22.57
CA SER A 335 2.46 6.03 -21.88
C SER A 335 3.30 6.09 -20.58
N ALA A 336 2.70 5.67 -19.46
CA ALA A 336 3.39 5.50 -18.18
C ALA A 336 4.58 4.53 -18.31
N LYS A 337 4.44 3.46 -19.09
CA LYS A 337 5.54 2.52 -19.34
C LYS A 337 6.73 3.20 -19.99
N GLY A 338 6.52 3.95 -21.07
CA GLY A 338 7.60 4.67 -21.75
C GLY A 338 8.25 5.72 -20.85
N PHE A 339 7.46 6.48 -20.10
CA PHE A 339 7.98 7.45 -19.13
C PHE A 339 8.83 6.77 -18.04
N LYS A 340 8.35 5.68 -17.46
CA LYS A 340 9.06 4.88 -16.45
C LYS A 340 10.40 4.36 -16.98
N GLU A 341 10.44 3.84 -18.21
CA GLU A 341 11.65 3.34 -18.84
C GLU A 341 12.66 4.47 -19.12
N ASP A 342 12.18 5.64 -19.57
CA ASP A 342 13.03 6.81 -19.81
C ASP A 342 13.65 7.38 -18.53
N CYS A 343 12.88 7.43 -17.43
CA CYS A 343 13.38 7.83 -16.11
C CYS A 343 14.35 6.80 -15.53
N ALA A 344 14.04 5.49 -15.67
CA ALA A 344 14.89 4.42 -15.16
C ALA A 344 16.29 4.43 -15.79
N ARG A 345 16.40 4.69 -17.11
CA ARG A 345 17.68 4.86 -17.79
C ARG A 345 18.53 6.02 -17.24
N ARG A 346 17.91 6.95 -16.53
CA ARG A 346 18.54 8.11 -15.88
C ARG A 346 18.61 7.97 -14.36
N GLY A 347 18.42 6.75 -13.83
CA GLY A 347 18.55 6.46 -12.42
C GLY A 347 17.34 6.87 -11.55
N ILE A 348 16.18 7.19 -12.13
CA ILE A 348 14.95 7.52 -11.39
C ILE A 348 13.89 6.44 -11.61
N LEU A 349 13.51 5.74 -10.55
CA LEU A 349 12.49 4.70 -10.59
C LEU A 349 11.14 5.26 -10.18
N VAL A 350 10.23 5.49 -11.13
CA VAL A 350 8.86 5.96 -10.88
C VAL A 350 7.86 4.79 -10.81
N GLY A 351 6.59 5.08 -10.50
CA GLY A 351 5.52 4.10 -10.35
C GLY A 351 5.29 3.24 -11.60
N ARG A 352 4.65 2.10 -11.37
CA ARG A 352 4.20 1.20 -12.44
C ARG A 352 2.99 1.76 -13.19
N GLU A 353 2.53 1.04 -14.16
CA GLU A 353 1.29 1.30 -14.90
C GLU A 353 0.06 1.08 -14.01
N PHE A 354 -1.00 1.91 -14.20
CA PHE A 354 -2.27 1.83 -13.47
C PHE A 354 -3.46 1.88 -14.44
N PRO A 355 -3.88 0.73 -14.98
CA PRO A 355 -5.07 0.68 -15.83
C PRO A 355 -6.33 1.20 -15.10
N PRO A 356 -7.24 1.89 -15.81
CA PRO A 356 -7.25 2.15 -17.27
C PRO A 356 -6.52 3.44 -17.69
N LEU A 357 -5.76 4.10 -16.80
CA LEU A 357 -5.10 5.39 -17.05
C LEU A 357 -3.62 5.29 -17.45
N GLU A 358 -3.10 4.08 -17.65
CA GLU A 358 -1.68 3.79 -17.97
C GLU A 358 -1.19 4.40 -19.27
N LYS A 359 -2.10 4.78 -20.16
CA LYS A 359 -1.76 5.39 -21.45
C LYS A 359 -1.39 6.86 -21.35
N THR A 360 -1.79 7.52 -20.27
CA THR A 360 -1.66 8.97 -20.13
C THR A 360 -1.13 9.40 -18.76
N HIS A 361 -1.30 8.61 -17.71
CA HIS A 361 -0.97 9.01 -16.35
C HIS A 361 0.15 8.19 -15.74
N THR A 362 0.98 8.85 -14.94
CA THR A 362 2.05 8.22 -14.16
C THR A 362 1.93 8.57 -12.68
N ARG A 363 2.42 7.66 -11.80
CA ARG A 363 2.55 7.92 -10.37
C ARG A 363 4.00 8.12 -10.00
N VAL A 364 4.29 9.20 -9.27
CA VAL A 364 5.62 9.51 -8.73
C VAL A 364 5.53 9.61 -7.23
N SER A 365 6.23 8.76 -6.49
CA SER A 365 6.33 8.85 -5.03
C SER A 365 7.18 10.04 -4.62
N ILE A 366 6.93 10.57 -3.41
CA ILE A 366 7.66 11.71 -2.87
C ILE A 366 8.85 11.20 -2.05
N GLY A 367 10.04 11.53 -2.52
CA GLY A 367 11.32 11.32 -1.86
C GLY A 367 11.68 12.45 -0.88
N THR A 368 12.94 12.53 -0.48
CA THR A 368 13.49 13.72 0.19
C THR A 368 13.50 14.90 -0.77
N ILE A 369 13.66 16.12 -0.24
CA ILE A 369 13.73 17.31 -1.12
C ILE A 369 14.90 17.21 -2.10
N ASP A 370 16.06 16.69 -1.68
CA ASP A 370 17.22 16.48 -2.52
C ASP A 370 16.98 15.44 -3.62
N GLU A 371 16.30 14.35 -3.28
CA GLU A 371 15.88 13.34 -4.26
C GLU A 371 14.91 13.91 -5.27
N MET A 372 13.94 14.73 -4.83
CA MET A 372 12.96 15.36 -5.71
C MET A 372 13.56 16.45 -6.58
N GLN A 373 14.57 17.18 -6.11
CA GLN A 373 15.32 18.14 -6.94
C GLN A 373 16.05 17.42 -8.09
N LYS A 374 16.77 16.34 -7.79
CA LYS A 374 17.44 15.50 -8.81
C LYS A 374 16.44 14.88 -9.78
N ALA A 375 15.34 14.32 -9.24
CA ALA A 375 14.29 13.74 -10.06
C ALA A 375 13.59 14.78 -10.94
N GLY A 376 13.41 16.00 -10.44
CA GLY A 376 12.82 17.12 -11.18
C GLY A 376 13.58 17.47 -12.44
N VAL A 377 14.91 17.47 -12.39
CA VAL A 377 15.76 17.69 -13.58
C VAL A 377 15.50 16.59 -14.62
N VAL A 378 15.55 15.33 -14.20
CA VAL A 378 15.32 14.17 -15.09
C VAL A 378 13.91 14.18 -15.68
N ILE A 379 12.90 14.48 -14.86
CA ILE A 379 11.50 14.59 -15.29
C ILE A 379 11.36 15.67 -16.36
N ALA A 380 11.97 16.84 -16.15
CA ALA A 380 11.94 17.94 -17.12
C ALA A 380 12.61 17.56 -18.44
N GLU A 381 13.74 16.89 -18.41
CA GLU A 381 14.41 16.39 -19.62
C GLU A 381 13.56 15.39 -20.38
N VAL A 382 13.02 14.39 -19.67
CA VAL A 382 12.21 13.29 -20.26
C VAL A 382 10.91 13.82 -20.86
N LEU A 383 10.24 14.77 -20.20
CA LEU A 383 8.98 15.34 -20.66
C LEU A 383 9.22 16.48 -21.66
N GLY A 384 10.27 17.27 -21.52
CA GLY A 384 10.64 18.34 -22.44
C GLY A 384 11.00 17.82 -23.84
N ALA A 385 11.68 16.68 -23.92
CA ALA A 385 12.02 16.01 -25.17
C ALA A 385 10.79 15.49 -25.95
N HIS A 386 9.62 15.43 -25.32
CA HIS A 386 8.38 14.89 -25.89
C HIS A 386 7.25 15.93 -25.97
N ARG A 387 7.53 17.22 -25.80
CA ARG A 387 6.48 18.24 -25.99
C ARG A 387 5.89 18.11 -27.40
N PRO A 388 4.57 17.90 -27.56
CA PRO A 388 3.94 18.05 -28.86
C PRO A 388 4.17 19.50 -29.32
N VAL A 389 4.72 19.65 -30.50
CA VAL A 389 4.82 20.97 -31.17
C VAL A 389 3.39 21.52 -31.24
N PRO A 390 3.10 22.74 -30.75
CA PRO A 390 1.78 23.33 -30.89
C PRO A 390 1.39 23.30 -32.36
N ALA A 391 0.28 22.67 -32.71
CA ALA A 391 -0.28 22.76 -34.05
C ALA A 391 -0.73 24.21 -34.28
N GLY A 392 0.14 25.04 -34.88
CA GLY A 392 -0.21 26.43 -35.18
C GLY A 392 0.98 27.36 -35.33
N SER A 393 1.98 27.01 -36.16
CA SER A 393 2.79 28.03 -36.86
C SER A 393 3.09 27.58 -38.27
N SER A 394 2.04 27.54 -39.09
CA SER A 394 2.23 27.62 -40.53
C SER A 394 2.73 29.04 -40.82
N SER A 395 4.02 29.18 -41.06
CA SER A 395 4.58 30.39 -41.65
C SER A 395 3.99 30.53 -43.02
N ASP A 396 2.98 31.39 -43.15
CA ASP A 396 2.44 31.87 -44.41
C ASP A 396 3.55 32.70 -45.10
N SER A 397 4.40 32.04 -45.85
CA SER A 397 5.35 32.70 -46.75
C SER A 397 4.61 33.13 -47.99
N ARG A 398 3.85 34.22 -47.91
CA ARG A 398 3.43 34.99 -49.10
C ARG A 398 4.64 35.76 -49.62
N ARG A 399 5.21 35.29 -50.71
CA ARG A 399 6.08 36.09 -51.56
C ARG A 399 5.25 37.18 -52.24
N PRO A 400 5.65 38.44 -52.20
CA PRO A 400 5.07 39.46 -53.05
C PRO A 400 5.57 39.31 -54.49
N ARG A 401 4.65 39.53 -55.41
CA ARG A 401 4.97 39.75 -56.84
C ARG A 401 5.52 41.14 -57.03
#